data_8203fca5553850b1be187077802fdae9
#
_entry.id   8203fca5553850b1be187077802fdae9
#
_cell.length_a   1.000
_cell.length_b   1.000
_cell.length_c   1.000
_cell.angle_alpha   90.00
_cell.angle_beta   90.00
_cell.angle_gamma   90.00
#
_symmetry.space_group_name_H-M   'P 1'
#
loop_
_entity.id
_entity.type
_entity.pdbx_description
1 polymer ?
#
loop_
_entity_poly.entity_id
_entity_poly.type
_entity_poly.pdbx_seq_one_letter_code
_entity_poly.pdbx_strand_id
1 'polypeptide(L)'
;MKKQFTFILALAMLMIMLAGCSGNTSPGTSGVSSTGTSAVTDDSNPLGLDEKITISYSHVQSTSSPTHLAMEDFGKYLEQQSNGWVTLEIFPAGQLYNDATEIDAVVGGNIDMVSTYMSKLTSVDTDTQYCLAPYLFNDVYEMESFYTSEYAQPLYEKINALGLKVVDVMFGGEQYFMSNGDSIRNIDGFQGKKVREGGGAMTQALYDALGASVTTVSFN
;
A
#
# COMPACT_ATOMS: atom_id res chain seq x y z
N MET A 1 -20.29 -35.98 15.17
CA MET A 1 -21.75 -35.81 15.29
C MET A 1 -22.14 -34.62 14.46
N LYS A 2 -22.90 -34.89 13.42
CA LYS A 2 -23.38 -33.95 12.41
C LYS A 2 -24.44 -33.02 13.03
N LYS A 3 -24.40 -31.73 12.73
CA LYS A 3 -25.61 -30.90 12.65
C LYS A 3 -25.46 -29.91 11.51
N GLN A 4 -26.13 -30.25 10.41
CA GLN A 4 -26.49 -29.34 9.33
C GLN A 4 -27.57 -28.40 9.84
N PHE A 5 -27.46 -27.12 9.51
CA PHE A 5 -28.58 -26.20 9.55
C PHE A 5 -28.85 -25.70 8.13
N THR A 6 -29.85 -26.33 7.56
CA THR A 6 -30.53 -25.94 6.33
C THR A 6 -31.45 -24.76 6.68
N PHE A 7 -31.29 -23.62 6.03
CA PHE A 7 -32.31 -22.59 6.00
C PHE A 7 -32.83 -22.42 4.58
N ILE A 8 -34.01 -22.94 4.39
CA ILE A 8 -34.90 -22.71 3.25
C ILE A 8 -35.64 -21.40 3.58
N LEU A 9 -35.56 -20.43 2.70
CA LEU A 9 -36.56 -19.36 2.69
C LEU A 9 -37.11 -19.18 1.25
N ALA A 10 -38.39 -19.38 1.19
CA ALA A 10 -39.25 -19.43 0.02
C ALA A 10 -39.44 -18.04 -0.62
N LEU A 11 -39.28 -18.02 -1.87
CA LEU A 11 -40.14 -17.69 -3.01
C LEU A 11 -41.43 -16.92 -2.69
N ALA A 12 -41.51 -15.69 -3.11
CA ALA A 12 -42.77 -15.02 -3.42
C ALA A 12 -42.65 -14.30 -4.74
N MET A 13 -43.22 -14.93 -5.78
CA MET A 13 -43.62 -14.32 -7.05
C MET A 13 -44.70 -13.30 -6.80
N LEU A 14 -44.65 -12.19 -7.49
CA LEU A 14 -45.86 -11.52 -7.96
C LEU A 14 -45.67 -10.96 -9.38
N MET A 15 -46.29 -11.66 -10.32
CA MET A 15 -46.56 -11.19 -11.68
C MET A 15 -47.59 -10.07 -11.64
N ILE A 16 -47.36 -9.02 -12.42
CA ILE A 16 -48.45 -8.24 -13.01
C ILE A 16 -48.13 -8.00 -14.49
N MET A 17 -48.83 -8.75 -15.33
CA MET A 17 -49.05 -8.41 -16.74
C MET A 17 -50.24 -7.43 -16.86
N LEU A 18 -50.13 -6.54 -17.86
CA LEU A 18 -51.18 -6.13 -18.78
C LEU A 18 -50.64 -4.98 -19.62
N ALA A 19 -50.30 -5.17 -20.86
CA ALA A 19 -51.05 -5.14 -22.10
C ALA A 19 -51.79 -3.81 -22.35
N GLY A 20 -51.37 -3.14 -23.41
CA GLY A 20 -52.06 -1.97 -23.98
C GLY A 20 -51.37 -1.49 -25.25
N CYS A 21 -51.72 -2.08 -26.40
CA CYS A 21 -51.48 -1.53 -27.73
C CYS A 21 -52.40 -0.37 -27.99
N SER A 22 -51.95 0.70 -28.63
CA SER A 22 -52.60 1.26 -29.81
C SER A 22 -51.79 2.44 -30.37
N GLY A 23 -51.59 2.41 -31.69
CA GLY A 23 -50.82 3.31 -32.48
C GLY A 23 -51.51 4.61 -32.84
N ASN A 24 -50.77 5.55 -33.38
CA ASN A 24 -51.06 6.23 -34.65
C ASN A 24 -49.96 7.22 -35.06
N THR A 25 -49.54 7.09 -36.29
CA THR A 25 -48.97 7.99 -37.32
C THR A 25 -48.52 9.41 -36.96
N SER A 26 -47.29 9.68 -37.47
CA SER A 26 -46.48 10.88 -37.77
C SER A 26 -47.22 12.10 -38.41
N PRO A 27 -46.56 13.26 -38.66
CA PRO A 27 -45.15 13.49 -38.99
C PRO A 27 -44.50 14.80 -38.47
N GLY A 28 -43.16 14.75 -38.41
CA GLY A 28 -42.30 15.88 -38.83
C GLY A 28 -41.91 16.93 -37.81
N THR A 29 -40.65 16.96 -37.44
CA THR A 29 -39.73 18.07 -37.68
C THR A 29 -38.44 17.88 -36.86
N SER A 30 -37.31 17.94 -37.55
CA SER A 30 -35.94 18.18 -37.16
C SER A 30 -35.64 18.37 -35.65
N GLY A 31 -35.10 17.38 -35.01
CA GLY A 31 -34.52 17.47 -33.67
C GLY A 31 -33.06 17.05 -33.71
N VAL A 32 -32.23 17.94 -33.27
CA VAL A 32 -30.78 17.84 -33.04
C VAL A 32 -30.41 16.48 -32.47
N SER A 33 -29.62 15.72 -33.21
CA SER A 33 -28.96 14.49 -32.77
C SER A 33 -27.93 14.88 -31.71
N SER A 34 -28.28 14.77 -30.44
CA SER A 34 -27.28 14.71 -29.38
C SER A 34 -26.58 13.36 -29.55
N THR A 35 -25.43 13.41 -30.17
CA THR A 35 -24.47 12.31 -30.16
C THR A 35 -24.11 12.07 -28.71
N GLY A 36 -24.85 11.20 -28.05
CA GLY A 36 -24.38 10.57 -26.84
C GLY A 36 -23.11 9.82 -27.20
N THR A 37 -21.99 10.36 -26.81
CA THR A 37 -20.72 9.61 -26.75
C THR A 37 -20.97 8.51 -25.75
N SER A 38 -21.46 7.36 -26.20
CA SER A 38 -21.30 6.12 -25.48
C SER A 38 -19.79 5.95 -25.37
N ALA A 39 -19.25 6.12 -24.17
CA ALA A 39 -17.93 5.63 -23.87
C ALA A 39 -17.97 4.14 -24.24
N VAL A 40 -17.37 3.80 -25.36
CA VAL A 40 -17.06 2.41 -25.70
C VAL A 40 -16.04 2.03 -24.63
N THR A 41 -16.50 1.35 -23.59
CA THR A 41 -15.62 0.62 -22.72
C THR A 41 -15.01 -0.46 -23.59
N ASP A 42 -13.78 -0.23 -24.01
CA ASP A 42 -12.99 -1.25 -24.67
C ASP A 42 -12.75 -2.33 -23.61
N ASP A 43 -13.59 -3.37 -23.65
CA ASP A 43 -13.49 -4.53 -22.74
C ASP A 43 -12.38 -5.48 -23.20
N SER A 44 -11.42 -4.96 -23.97
CA SER A 44 -10.24 -5.72 -24.33
C SER A 44 -9.44 -6.05 -23.06
N ASN A 45 -9.02 -7.29 -22.99
CA ASN A 45 -8.10 -7.78 -21.93
C ASN A 45 -6.66 -7.69 -22.44
N PRO A 46 -5.97 -6.56 -22.23
CA PRO A 46 -4.63 -6.34 -22.79
C PRO A 46 -3.58 -7.24 -22.15
N LEU A 47 -3.89 -7.81 -20.98
CA LEU A 47 -2.96 -8.65 -20.21
C LEU A 47 -3.20 -10.15 -20.41
N GLY A 48 -4.28 -10.54 -21.12
CA GLY A 48 -4.64 -11.94 -21.34
C GLY A 48 -5.00 -12.70 -20.06
N LEU A 49 -5.56 -12.02 -19.06
CA LEU A 49 -5.95 -12.62 -17.78
C LEU A 49 -7.23 -13.45 -17.95
N ASP A 50 -7.34 -14.56 -17.24
CA ASP A 50 -8.54 -15.39 -17.25
C ASP A 50 -9.70 -14.77 -16.45
N GLU A 51 -9.38 -13.92 -15.46
CA GLU A 51 -10.35 -13.21 -14.61
C GLU A 51 -9.84 -11.84 -14.19
N LYS A 52 -10.75 -10.97 -13.74
CA LYS A 52 -10.39 -9.67 -13.17
C LYS A 52 -9.72 -9.85 -11.83
N ILE A 53 -8.65 -9.08 -11.60
CA ILE A 53 -7.84 -9.15 -10.38
C ILE A 53 -8.06 -7.87 -9.57
N THR A 54 -8.31 -8.02 -8.28
CA THR A 54 -8.23 -6.93 -7.31
C THR A 54 -7.03 -7.19 -6.40
N ILE A 55 -6.05 -6.29 -6.45
CA ILE A 55 -4.88 -6.31 -5.58
C ILE A 55 -5.26 -5.62 -4.27
N SER A 56 -5.19 -6.34 -3.16
CA SER A 56 -5.38 -5.77 -1.83
C SER A 56 -4.05 -5.18 -1.33
N TYR A 57 -4.06 -3.89 -0.96
CA TYR A 57 -2.87 -3.16 -0.53
C TYR A 57 -3.08 -2.51 0.84
N SER A 58 -2.19 -2.77 1.80
CA SER A 58 -2.21 -2.17 3.13
C SER A 58 -0.98 -1.32 3.41
N HIS A 59 -1.18 -0.23 4.15
CA HIS A 59 -0.11 0.59 4.69
C HIS A 59 -0.52 1.31 5.98
N VAL A 60 0.46 1.72 6.78
CA VAL A 60 0.22 2.35 8.10
C VAL A 60 0.11 3.87 8.05
N GLN A 61 0.33 4.50 6.92
CA GLN A 61 0.38 5.95 6.80
C GLN A 61 -1.02 6.56 6.63
N SER A 62 -1.15 7.85 6.98
CA SER A 62 -2.43 8.56 6.82
C SER A 62 -2.81 8.71 5.35
N THR A 63 -4.09 8.93 5.09
CA THR A 63 -4.62 9.18 3.74
C THR A 63 -4.14 10.50 3.11
N SER A 64 -3.55 11.39 3.89
CA SER A 64 -2.91 12.62 3.39
C SER A 64 -1.42 12.48 3.11
N SER A 65 -0.83 11.30 3.35
CA SER A 65 0.59 11.07 3.12
C SER A 65 0.93 11.00 1.64
N PRO A 66 2.12 11.45 1.23
CA PRO A 66 2.58 11.28 -0.16
C PRO A 66 2.53 9.83 -0.64
N THR A 67 2.86 8.88 0.23
CA THR A 67 2.79 7.44 -0.07
C THR A 67 1.37 7.01 -0.44
N HIS A 68 0.36 7.41 0.34
CA HIS A 68 -1.03 7.06 0.04
C HIS A 68 -1.47 7.65 -1.31
N LEU A 69 -1.21 8.94 -1.52
CA LEU A 69 -1.58 9.63 -2.77
C LEU A 69 -0.90 9.00 -4.00
N ALA A 70 0.37 8.63 -3.88
CA ALA A 70 1.09 7.93 -4.95
C ALA A 70 0.45 6.56 -5.25
N MET A 71 0.00 5.84 -4.24
CA MET A 71 -0.66 4.55 -4.43
C MET A 71 -2.08 4.68 -5.00
N GLU A 72 -2.80 5.75 -4.68
CA GLU A 72 -4.06 6.05 -5.39
C GLU A 72 -3.84 6.28 -6.89
N ASP A 73 -2.80 7.05 -7.24
CA ASP A 73 -2.46 7.30 -8.63
C ASP A 73 -1.94 6.04 -9.34
N PHE A 74 -1.17 5.21 -8.64
CA PHE A 74 -0.77 3.89 -9.12
C PHE A 74 -1.98 2.99 -9.39
N GLY A 75 -2.97 2.95 -8.51
CA GLY A 75 -4.22 2.21 -8.70
C GLY A 75 -4.98 2.66 -9.94
N LYS A 76 -5.13 3.97 -10.15
CA LYS A 76 -5.74 4.55 -11.35
C LYS A 76 -4.95 4.17 -12.62
N TYR A 77 -3.62 4.19 -12.55
CA TYR A 77 -2.75 3.78 -13.66
C TYR A 77 -2.94 2.30 -14.01
N LEU A 78 -2.96 1.41 -13.02
CA LEU A 78 -3.21 -0.02 -13.21
C LEU A 78 -4.56 -0.26 -13.88
N GLU A 79 -5.61 0.38 -13.39
CA GLU A 79 -6.96 0.25 -13.94
C GLU A 79 -7.01 0.71 -15.39
N GLN A 80 -6.40 1.85 -15.71
CA GLN A 80 -6.32 2.37 -17.08
C GLN A 80 -5.53 1.46 -18.00
N GLN A 81 -4.34 0.99 -17.60
CA GLN A 81 -3.48 0.15 -18.44
C GLN A 81 -4.03 -1.25 -18.65
N SER A 82 -4.85 -1.72 -17.73
CA SER A 82 -5.49 -3.04 -17.81
C SER A 82 -6.92 -3.00 -18.35
N ASN A 83 -7.44 -1.83 -18.76
CA ASN A 83 -8.84 -1.64 -19.13
C ASN A 83 -9.82 -2.13 -18.05
N GLY A 84 -9.48 -1.91 -16.76
CA GLY A 84 -10.27 -2.35 -15.61
C GLY A 84 -10.17 -3.84 -15.30
N TRP A 85 -9.20 -4.55 -15.86
CA TRP A 85 -8.92 -5.95 -15.50
C TRP A 85 -8.12 -6.10 -14.21
N VAL A 86 -7.33 -5.08 -13.84
CA VAL A 86 -6.60 -5.03 -12.57
C VAL A 86 -7.01 -3.76 -11.83
N THR A 87 -7.43 -3.93 -10.59
CA THR A 87 -7.77 -2.84 -9.67
C THR A 87 -6.95 -2.92 -8.40
N LEU A 88 -6.77 -1.79 -7.69
CA LEU A 88 -6.08 -1.71 -6.41
C LEU A 88 -7.08 -1.29 -5.34
N GLU A 89 -7.25 -2.12 -4.30
CA GLU A 89 -8.03 -1.79 -3.13
C GLU A 89 -7.09 -1.41 -1.98
N ILE A 90 -7.19 -0.16 -1.50
CA ILE A 90 -6.23 0.41 -0.53
C ILE A 90 -6.83 0.43 0.87
N PHE A 91 -6.11 -0.14 1.84
CA PHE A 91 -6.41 -0.14 3.26
C PHE A 91 -5.38 0.71 4.02
N PRO A 92 -5.63 2.02 4.19
CA PRO A 92 -4.69 2.95 4.79
C PRO A 92 -4.70 2.92 6.32
N ALA A 93 -3.77 3.66 6.93
CA ALA A 93 -3.72 3.96 8.37
C ALA A 93 -3.78 2.73 9.28
N GLY A 94 -3.23 1.60 8.83
CA GLY A 94 -3.21 0.38 9.62
C GLY A 94 -4.58 -0.29 9.80
N GLN A 95 -5.53 -0.07 8.88
CA GLN A 95 -6.89 -0.62 8.98
C GLN A 95 -6.92 -2.15 9.02
N LEU A 96 -6.06 -2.83 8.27
CA LEU A 96 -5.96 -4.28 8.28
C LEU A 96 -4.78 -4.77 9.12
N TYR A 97 -3.60 -4.22 8.86
CA TYR A 97 -2.35 -4.63 9.49
C TYR A 97 -1.57 -3.39 9.92
N ASN A 98 -0.95 -3.45 11.09
CA ASN A 98 -0.01 -2.44 11.56
C ASN A 98 1.41 -2.77 11.12
N ASP A 99 2.36 -1.87 11.39
CA ASP A 99 3.76 -1.99 10.99
C ASP A 99 4.53 -3.17 11.65
N ALA A 100 3.92 -3.84 12.63
CA ALA A 100 4.49 -5.05 13.25
C ALA A 100 3.94 -6.35 12.62
N THR A 101 2.81 -6.30 11.91
CA THR A 101 2.10 -7.48 11.41
C THR A 101 1.97 -7.54 9.90
N GLU A 102 2.19 -6.41 9.19
CA GLU A 102 1.98 -6.34 7.74
C GLU A 102 2.93 -7.24 6.93
N ILE A 103 4.18 -7.45 7.41
CA ILE A 103 5.14 -8.32 6.74
C ILE A 103 4.70 -9.79 6.83
N ASP A 104 4.30 -10.23 8.02
CA ASP A 104 3.81 -11.60 8.22
C ASP A 104 2.52 -11.83 7.40
N ALA A 105 1.68 -10.82 7.28
CA ALA A 105 0.45 -10.89 6.50
C ALA A 105 0.71 -11.07 4.99
N VAL A 106 1.64 -10.31 4.40
CA VAL A 106 1.97 -10.44 2.97
C VAL A 106 2.75 -11.72 2.68
N VAL A 107 3.67 -12.14 3.55
CA VAL A 107 4.37 -13.43 3.44
C VAL A 107 3.39 -14.60 3.54
N GLY A 108 2.41 -14.49 4.42
CA GLY A 108 1.36 -15.49 4.59
C GLY A 108 0.28 -15.50 3.52
N GLY A 109 0.31 -14.57 2.55
CA GLY A 109 -0.69 -14.44 1.48
C GLY A 109 -2.06 -13.96 1.97
N ASN A 110 -2.12 -13.29 3.14
CA ASN A 110 -3.36 -12.72 3.68
C ASN A 110 -3.66 -11.33 3.11
N ILE A 111 -2.70 -10.74 2.42
CA ILE A 111 -2.80 -9.50 1.64
C ILE A 111 -1.82 -9.58 0.49
N ASP A 112 -2.14 -8.97 -0.64
CA ASP A 112 -1.32 -9.10 -1.86
C ASP A 112 -0.12 -8.15 -1.86
N MET A 113 -0.26 -6.96 -1.26
CA MET A 113 0.74 -5.91 -1.31
C MET A 113 0.77 -5.08 -0.02
N VAL A 114 1.95 -4.66 0.40
CA VAL A 114 2.15 -3.75 1.54
C VAL A 114 3.21 -2.71 1.22
N SER A 115 3.12 -1.53 1.86
CA SER A 115 4.24 -0.60 1.98
C SER A 115 4.75 -0.60 3.41
N THR A 116 5.92 -1.16 3.61
CA THR A 116 6.57 -1.24 4.91
C THR A 116 7.86 -0.43 4.94
N TYR A 117 8.27 -0.01 6.12
CA TYR A 117 9.59 0.63 6.28
C TYR A 117 10.71 -0.42 6.16
N MET A 118 11.81 -0.05 5.49
CA MET A 118 12.99 -0.92 5.38
C MET A 118 13.48 -1.42 6.75
N SER A 119 13.37 -0.60 7.78
CA SER A 119 13.69 -0.98 9.15
C SER A 119 12.86 -2.14 9.71
N LYS A 120 11.68 -2.38 9.19
CA LYS A 120 10.81 -3.49 9.61
C LYS A 120 11.17 -4.80 8.93
N LEU A 121 11.79 -4.75 7.77
CA LEU A 121 12.32 -5.92 7.08
C LEU A 121 13.51 -6.57 7.79
N THR A 122 13.99 -6.01 8.90
CA THR A 122 15.06 -6.58 9.72
C THR A 122 14.70 -7.93 10.35
N SER A 123 13.40 -8.20 10.52
CA SER A 123 12.93 -9.54 10.91
C SER A 123 13.14 -10.57 9.80
N VAL A 124 13.25 -10.10 8.57
CA VAL A 124 13.50 -10.89 7.36
C VAL A 124 14.99 -11.02 7.09
N ASP A 125 15.69 -9.90 7.04
CA ASP A 125 17.13 -9.83 6.86
C ASP A 125 17.72 -8.58 7.52
N THR A 126 18.80 -8.76 8.29
CA THR A 126 19.45 -7.67 9.03
C THR A 126 20.09 -6.63 8.12
N ASP A 127 20.45 -6.99 6.88
CA ASP A 127 21.08 -6.08 5.93
C ASP A 127 20.11 -4.98 5.46
N THR A 128 18.81 -5.16 5.63
CA THR A 128 17.81 -4.11 5.33
C THR A 128 17.98 -2.84 6.17
N GLN A 129 18.80 -2.89 7.22
CA GLN A 129 19.06 -1.75 8.11
C GLN A 129 20.07 -0.74 7.56
N TYR A 130 20.66 -0.94 6.39
CA TYR A 130 21.65 0.01 5.84
C TYR A 130 21.14 1.44 5.77
N CYS A 131 19.88 1.62 5.38
CA CYS A 131 19.27 2.95 5.30
C CYS A 131 19.16 3.68 6.66
N LEU A 132 19.33 2.95 7.78
CA LEU A 132 19.30 3.51 9.13
C LEU A 132 20.68 3.89 9.65
N ALA A 133 21.75 3.56 8.93
CA ALA A 133 23.09 3.93 9.32
C ALA A 133 23.28 5.45 9.18
N PRO A 134 23.63 6.15 10.29
CA PRO A 134 23.80 7.60 10.21
C PRO A 134 24.88 7.98 9.20
N TYR A 135 24.56 8.96 8.35
CA TYR A 135 25.49 9.51 7.37
C TYR A 135 26.07 8.50 6.37
N LEU A 136 25.39 7.35 6.14
CA LEU A 136 25.80 6.41 5.11
C LEU A 136 25.64 7.04 3.71
N PHE A 137 24.57 7.80 3.52
CA PHE A 137 24.31 8.58 2.31
C PHE A 137 24.41 10.07 2.65
N ASN A 138 24.91 10.86 1.71
CA ASN A 138 25.02 12.31 1.88
C ASN A 138 23.66 13.01 1.79
N ASP A 139 22.76 12.46 0.98
CA ASP A 139 21.41 12.98 0.78
C ASP A 139 20.45 11.90 0.28
N VAL A 140 19.20 12.26 0.11
CA VAL A 140 18.15 11.36 -0.38
C VAL A 140 18.38 10.91 -1.84
N TYR A 141 19.04 11.69 -2.67
CA TYR A 141 19.29 11.36 -4.08
C TYR A 141 20.37 10.29 -4.22
N GLU A 142 21.39 10.33 -3.35
CA GLU A 142 22.39 9.27 -3.29
C GLU A 142 21.76 7.96 -2.80
N MET A 143 20.89 8.03 -1.80
CA MET A 143 20.12 6.88 -1.33
C MET A 143 19.23 6.31 -2.44
N GLU A 144 18.49 7.14 -3.16
CA GLU A 144 17.67 6.74 -4.30
C GLU A 144 18.52 6.06 -5.38
N SER A 145 19.67 6.65 -5.72
CA SER A 145 20.60 6.10 -6.69
C SER A 145 21.12 4.70 -6.29
N PHE A 146 21.35 4.47 -5.00
CA PHE A 146 21.72 3.15 -4.49
C PHE A 146 20.58 2.14 -4.67
N TYR A 147 19.39 2.44 -4.18
CA TYR A 147 18.26 1.51 -4.19
C TYR A 147 17.70 1.24 -5.60
N THR A 148 17.93 2.13 -6.57
CA THR A 148 17.55 1.92 -7.98
C THR A 148 18.66 1.28 -8.80
N SER A 149 19.84 1.07 -8.24
CA SER A 149 21.00 0.48 -8.92
C SER A 149 21.11 -1.04 -8.75
N GLU A 150 22.06 -1.62 -9.49
CA GLU A 150 22.43 -3.03 -9.34
C GLU A 150 22.99 -3.37 -7.95
N TYR A 151 23.50 -2.41 -7.22
CA TYR A 151 24.06 -2.61 -5.87
C TYR A 151 23.00 -3.00 -4.83
N ALA A 152 21.73 -2.65 -5.05
CA ALA A 152 20.64 -3.07 -4.18
C ALA A 152 20.07 -4.46 -4.53
N GLN A 153 20.44 -5.06 -5.69
CA GLN A 153 19.91 -6.34 -6.12
C GLN A 153 20.12 -7.48 -5.11
N PRO A 154 21.29 -7.62 -4.47
CA PRO A 154 21.49 -8.68 -3.46
C PRO A 154 20.51 -8.56 -2.28
N LEU A 155 20.11 -7.34 -1.91
CA LEU A 155 19.09 -7.10 -0.89
C LEU A 155 17.70 -7.55 -1.37
N TYR A 156 17.34 -7.19 -2.60
CA TYR A 156 16.06 -7.59 -3.19
C TYR A 156 15.95 -9.10 -3.38
N GLU A 157 17.04 -9.77 -3.75
CA GLU A 157 17.08 -11.23 -3.86
C GLU A 157 16.78 -11.93 -2.53
N LYS A 158 17.28 -11.39 -1.41
CA LYS A 158 16.96 -11.90 -0.07
C LYS A 158 15.48 -11.76 0.27
N ILE A 159 14.88 -10.62 -0.06
CA ILE A 159 13.44 -10.38 0.11
C ILE A 159 12.63 -11.30 -0.81
N ASN A 160 13.06 -11.46 -2.07
CA ASN A 160 12.43 -12.35 -3.03
C ASN A 160 12.47 -13.83 -2.60
N ALA A 161 13.50 -14.25 -1.89
CA ALA A 161 13.63 -15.61 -1.37
C ALA A 161 12.54 -15.98 -0.35
N LEU A 162 11.82 -15.01 0.20
CA LEU A 162 10.65 -15.21 1.07
C LEU A 162 9.34 -15.38 0.29
N GLY A 163 9.38 -15.39 -1.04
CA GLY A 163 8.20 -15.41 -1.90
C GLY A 163 7.61 -14.02 -2.16
N LEU A 164 8.31 -12.95 -1.74
CA LEU A 164 7.92 -11.57 -2.00
C LEU A 164 8.57 -11.04 -3.28
N LYS A 165 8.01 -9.95 -3.80
CA LYS A 165 8.60 -9.17 -4.88
C LYS A 165 8.67 -7.71 -4.46
N VAL A 166 9.88 -7.15 -4.44
CA VAL A 166 10.03 -5.69 -4.33
C VAL A 166 9.57 -5.06 -5.63
N VAL A 167 8.55 -4.23 -5.56
CA VAL A 167 7.99 -3.52 -6.72
C VAL A 167 8.75 -2.22 -6.92
N ASP A 168 8.90 -1.44 -5.83
CA ASP A 168 9.60 -0.17 -5.83
C ASP A 168 10.01 0.22 -4.40
N VAL A 169 10.88 1.24 -4.28
CA VAL A 169 11.27 1.84 -3.02
C VAL A 169 10.93 3.33 -3.04
N MET A 170 10.04 3.73 -2.13
CA MET A 170 9.64 5.12 -1.97
C MET A 170 10.47 5.80 -0.88
N PHE A 171 11.00 6.98 -1.17
CA PHE A 171 11.85 7.74 -0.27
C PHE A 171 11.01 8.75 0.51
N GLY A 172 10.99 8.61 1.84
CA GLY A 172 10.21 9.48 2.74
C GLY A 172 10.91 10.79 3.10
N GLY A 173 12.15 10.98 2.69
CA GLY A 173 12.98 12.13 3.07
C GLY A 173 13.94 11.83 4.22
N GLU A 174 14.55 12.88 4.75
CA GLU A 174 15.51 12.80 5.84
C GLU A 174 14.83 12.61 7.20
N GLN A 175 15.50 11.93 8.11
CA GLN A 175 15.06 11.78 9.50
C GLN A 175 15.61 12.91 10.37
N TYR A 176 14.74 13.46 11.20
CA TYR A 176 15.07 14.49 12.17
C TYR A 176 14.69 14.06 13.58
N PHE A 177 15.53 14.44 14.54
CA PHE A 177 15.21 14.29 15.96
C PHE A 177 14.24 15.39 16.40
N MET A 178 13.13 15.01 16.98
CA MET A 178 12.18 15.93 17.58
C MET A 178 12.13 15.74 19.09
N SER A 179 12.20 16.84 19.84
CA SER A 179 12.11 16.84 21.29
C SER A 179 10.92 17.70 21.73
N ASN A 180 10.18 17.21 22.71
CA ASN A 180 9.10 17.96 23.36
C ASN A 180 9.61 18.80 24.57
N GLY A 181 10.92 18.81 24.81
CA GLY A 181 11.58 19.59 25.83
C GLY A 181 12.67 20.50 25.24
N ASP A 182 13.81 20.60 25.94
CA ASP A 182 14.94 21.36 25.48
C ASP A 182 15.51 20.82 24.17
N SER A 183 15.96 21.73 23.31
CA SER A 183 16.56 21.35 22.04
C SER A 183 17.85 20.54 22.27
N ILE A 184 17.96 19.39 21.62
CA ILE A 184 19.19 18.62 21.57
C ILE A 184 20.08 19.24 20.51
N ARG A 185 21.23 19.82 20.93
CA ARG A 185 22.14 20.57 20.06
C ARG A 185 23.50 19.90 19.87
N ASN A 186 23.79 18.88 20.63
CA ASN A 186 25.02 18.10 20.60
C ASN A 186 24.77 16.68 21.12
N ILE A 187 25.77 15.83 21.03
CA ILE A 187 25.71 14.43 21.44
C ILE A 187 25.34 14.30 22.93
N ASP A 188 25.90 15.14 23.80
CA ASP A 188 25.64 15.07 25.24
C ASP A 188 24.18 15.32 25.59
N GLY A 189 23.45 16.01 24.71
CA GLY A 189 22.00 16.24 24.87
C GLY A 189 21.14 14.99 24.80
N PHE A 190 21.68 13.86 24.34
CA PHE A 190 20.97 12.57 24.30
C PHE A 190 21.10 11.79 25.61
N GLN A 191 22.07 12.11 26.46
CA GLN A 191 22.32 11.38 27.71
C GLN A 191 21.06 11.26 28.58
N GLY A 192 20.69 10.02 28.89
CA GLY A 192 19.52 9.71 29.72
C GLY A 192 18.17 10.03 29.09
N LYS A 193 18.13 10.42 27.81
CA LYS A 193 16.85 10.65 27.09
C LYS A 193 16.19 9.34 26.74
N LYS A 194 14.86 9.37 26.66
CA LYS A 194 14.03 8.28 26.15
C LYS A 194 13.59 8.63 24.73
N VAL A 195 13.96 7.81 23.77
CA VAL A 195 13.69 8.05 22.34
C VAL A 195 12.67 7.05 21.83
N ARG A 196 11.63 7.54 21.14
CA ARG A 196 10.69 6.69 20.40
C ARG A 196 11.27 6.35 19.04
N GLU A 197 11.29 5.06 18.73
CA GLU A 197 11.78 4.57 17.45
C GLU A 197 10.94 3.39 16.95
N GLY A 198 10.98 3.16 15.63
CA GLY A 198 10.28 2.04 14.98
C GLY A 198 10.87 0.67 15.26
N GLY A 199 12.09 0.61 15.83
CA GLY A 199 12.83 -0.62 16.14
C GLY A 199 13.98 -0.88 15.17
N GLY A 200 14.76 -1.91 15.46
CA GLY A 200 15.92 -2.33 14.69
C GLY A 200 17.22 -2.28 15.50
N ALA A 201 18.13 -3.23 15.25
CA ALA A 201 19.39 -3.33 16.00
C ALA A 201 20.33 -2.15 15.75
N MET A 202 20.35 -1.62 14.52
CA MET A 202 21.17 -0.45 14.16
C MET A 202 20.74 0.78 14.96
N THR A 203 19.44 1.04 15.01
CA THR A 203 18.87 2.16 15.78
C THR A 203 19.12 2.01 17.26
N GLN A 204 18.96 0.80 17.82
CA GLN A 204 19.27 0.52 19.22
C GLN A 204 20.74 0.84 19.51
N ALA A 205 21.67 0.32 18.69
CA ALA A 205 23.10 0.55 18.85
C ALA A 205 23.48 2.04 18.76
N LEU A 206 22.84 2.80 17.87
CA LEU A 206 23.04 4.24 17.76
C LEU A 206 22.68 4.95 19.08
N TYR A 207 21.49 4.70 19.62
CA TYR A 207 21.03 5.39 20.82
C TYR A 207 21.76 4.92 22.07
N ASP A 208 22.16 3.66 22.15
CA ASP A 208 23.02 3.17 23.22
C ASP A 208 24.38 3.91 23.22
N ALA A 209 24.99 4.11 22.05
CA ALA A 209 26.22 4.88 21.90
C ALA A 209 26.04 6.36 22.27
N LEU A 210 24.84 6.92 22.11
CA LEU A 210 24.49 8.28 22.51
C LEU A 210 24.09 8.38 24.00
N GLY A 211 24.03 7.28 24.74
CA GLY A 211 23.60 7.24 26.14
C GLY A 211 22.10 7.47 26.34
N ALA A 212 21.29 7.23 25.32
CA ALA A 212 19.84 7.29 25.37
C ALA A 212 19.23 5.88 25.44
N SER A 213 17.97 5.78 25.84
CA SER A 213 17.21 4.53 25.81
C SER A 213 16.14 4.55 24.72
N VAL A 214 15.99 3.43 24.00
CA VAL A 214 14.95 3.29 22.97
C VAL A 214 13.66 2.74 23.56
N THR A 215 12.54 3.29 23.12
CA THR A 215 11.21 2.72 23.32
C THR A 215 10.59 2.48 21.94
N THR A 216 10.37 1.21 21.62
CA THR A 216 9.71 0.84 20.36
C THR A 216 8.20 1.01 20.50
N VAL A 217 7.63 1.86 19.67
CA VAL A 217 6.19 2.10 19.59
C VAL A 217 5.80 2.10 18.13
N SER A 218 4.73 1.38 17.81
CA SER A 218 4.15 1.37 16.45
C SER A 218 3.91 2.77 15.91
N PHE A 219 3.89 2.92 14.61
CA PHE A 219 3.78 4.22 13.95
C PHE A 219 2.41 4.90 14.19
N ASN A 220 1.34 4.14 14.35
CA ASN A 220 -0.04 4.58 14.55
C ASN A 220 -0.63 4.11 15.88
#